data_0a8c17e2cb7a7c0e4452c5e69483432a
#
_entry.id   0a8c17e2cb7a7c0e4452c5e69483432a
#
_cell.length_a   1.000
_cell.length_b   1.000
_cell.length_c   1.000
_cell.angle_alpha   90.00
_cell.angle_beta   90.00
_cell.angle_gamma   90.00
#
_symmetry.space_group_name_H-M   'P 1'
#
loop_
_entity.id
_entity.type
_entity.pdbx_description
1 polymer ?
#
loop_
_entity_poly.entity_id
_entity_poly.type
_entity_poly.pdbx_seq_one_letter_code
_entity_poly.pdbx_strand_id
1 'polypeptide(L)'
;MLSVGSNRAPVQLFQKFGHKAEIPVTEVIITGCDVVHVAGLSGYGAVPCAPFPSEGTAITLNIAWLTEPQLLEMHATESVGIAYDFVEWDTSYTCLSRDMKLDRLFGYASCIGAFKHRGYPAALTMINAENRVFPEKTQDEMQLALAMMTGYGELALQDWVQLSQSNKDVHLLAQKVALSC
;
A
#
# COMPACT_ATOMS: atom_id res chain seq x y z
N MET A 1 0.26 12.86 7.69
CA MET A 1 0.20 11.38 7.55
C MET A 1 0.84 10.98 6.23
N LEU A 2 1.70 9.98 6.24
CA LEU A 2 2.29 9.40 5.04
C LEU A 2 1.20 8.68 4.22
N SER A 3 1.09 9.00 2.95
CA SER A 3 0.11 8.42 2.04
C SER A 3 0.79 7.39 1.13
N VAL A 4 0.33 6.16 1.22
CA VAL A 4 0.82 5.01 0.43
C VAL A 4 -0.37 4.39 -0.32
N GLY A 5 -0.11 3.76 -1.45
CA GLY A 5 -1.14 3.09 -2.23
C GLY A 5 -2.27 4.03 -2.68
N SER A 6 -3.52 3.61 -2.50
CA SER A 6 -4.70 4.36 -2.95
C SER A 6 -4.87 5.72 -2.25
N ASN A 7 -4.37 5.88 -1.02
CA ASN A 7 -4.44 7.14 -0.28
C ASN A 7 -3.60 8.28 -0.90
N ARG A 8 -2.79 7.99 -1.91
CA ARG A 8 -2.11 9.00 -2.72
C ARG A 8 -3.03 9.61 -3.79
N ALA A 9 -4.09 8.92 -4.17
CA ALA A 9 -4.96 9.35 -5.25
C ALA A 9 -5.97 10.41 -4.77
N PRO A 10 -6.06 11.57 -5.42
CA PRO A 10 -7.04 12.61 -5.05
C PRO A 10 -8.48 12.09 -5.01
N VAL A 11 -8.82 11.18 -5.90
CA VAL A 11 -10.16 10.56 -5.95
C VAL A 11 -10.49 9.79 -4.66
N GLN A 12 -9.52 9.14 -4.05
CA GLN A 12 -9.71 8.42 -2.79
C GLN A 12 -9.89 9.37 -1.62
N LEU A 13 -9.10 10.43 -1.55
CA LEU A 13 -9.26 11.48 -0.55
C LEU A 13 -10.64 12.14 -0.69
N PHE A 14 -11.06 12.39 -1.92
CA PHE A 14 -12.38 12.91 -2.22
C PHE A 14 -13.52 11.96 -1.79
N GLN A 15 -13.41 10.67 -2.05
CA GLN A 15 -14.40 9.69 -1.63
C GLN A 15 -14.52 9.58 -0.11
N LYS A 16 -13.39 9.69 0.61
CA LYS A 16 -13.35 9.62 2.07
C LYS A 16 -13.88 10.89 2.73
N PHE A 17 -13.48 12.04 2.25
CA PHE A 17 -13.71 13.32 2.94
C PHE A 17 -14.72 14.25 2.25
N GLY A 18 -15.14 13.91 1.04
CA GLY A 18 -16.12 14.70 0.28
C GLY A 18 -15.57 15.98 -0.35
N HIS A 19 -16.45 16.69 -1.07
CA HIS A 19 -16.13 17.86 -1.90
C HIS A 19 -15.62 19.09 -1.14
N LYS A 20 -15.90 19.20 0.13
CA LYS A 20 -15.61 20.41 0.93
C LYS A 20 -14.36 20.28 1.78
N ALA A 21 -13.72 19.10 1.77
CA ALA A 21 -12.51 18.90 2.53
C ALA A 21 -11.30 19.44 1.76
N GLU A 22 -10.60 20.38 2.37
CA GLU A 22 -9.30 20.84 1.89
C GLU A 22 -8.21 20.03 2.60
N ILE A 23 -7.49 19.21 1.83
CA ILE A 23 -6.39 18.40 2.34
C ILE A 23 -5.13 18.79 1.59
N PRO A 24 -4.24 19.59 2.20
CA PRO A 24 -2.94 19.86 1.63
C PRO A 24 -2.14 18.58 1.46
N VAL A 25 -1.43 18.45 0.34
CA VAL A 25 -0.56 17.31 0.04
C VAL A 25 0.82 17.82 -0.32
N THR A 26 1.85 17.22 0.28
CA THR A 26 3.25 17.56 0.04
C THR A 26 4.01 16.31 -0.36
N GLU A 27 4.84 16.41 -1.39
CA GLU A 27 5.75 15.35 -1.78
C GLU A 27 6.88 15.18 -0.77
N VAL A 28 7.28 13.92 -0.51
CA VAL A 28 8.36 13.56 0.39
C VAL A 28 9.20 12.44 -0.22
N ILE A 29 10.52 12.53 -0.10
CA ILE A 29 11.43 11.43 -0.37
C ILE A 29 11.72 10.72 0.95
N ILE A 30 11.60 9.39 0.96
CA ILE A 30 11.92 8.53 2.10
C ILE A 30 13.03 7.59 1.70
N THR A 31 14.09 7.54 2.53
CA THR A 31 15.24 6.66 2.32
C THR A 31 15.17 5.41 3.19
N GLY A 32 15.83 4.34 2.78
CA GLY A 32 15.88 3.08 3.54
C GLY A 32 14.58 2.26 3.46
N CYS A 33 13.70 2.58 2.52
CA CYS A 33 12.37 2.02 2.42
C CYS A 33 11.96 1.85 0.95
N ASP A 34 11.16 0.82 0.66
CA ASP A 34 10.41 0.68 -0.60
C ASP A 34 8.93 0.43 -0.27
N VAL A 35 8.07 0.56 -1.26
CA VAL A 35 6.66 0.12 -1.14
C VAL A 35 6.51 -1.22 -1.83
N VAL A 36 6.10 -2.24 -1.07
CA VAL A 36 5.91 -3.59 -1.57
C VAL A 36 4.46 -4.02 -1.48
N HIS A 37 4.09 -5.01 -2.29
CA HIS A 37 2.83 -5.71 -2.16
C HIS A 37 2.79 -6.49 -0.84
N VAL A 38 1.67 -6.42 -0.13
CA VAL A 38 1.43 -7.12 1.12
C VAL A 38 0.81 -8.49 0.85
N ALA A 39 1.15 -9.48 1.65
CA ALA A 39 0.66 -10.86 1.53
C ALA A 39 -0.84 -10.98 1.90
N GLY A 40 -1.70 -10.42 1.07
CA GLY A 40 -3.14 -10.40 1.31
C GLY A 40 -3.95 -9.99 0.10
N LEU A 41 -5.27 -9.99 0.25
CA LEU A 41 -6.22 -9.50 -0.73
C LEU A 41 -7.25 -8.61 -0.03
N SER A 42 -7.45 -7.41 -0.53
CA SER A 42 -8.45 -6.48 0.01
C SER A 42 -9.87 -6.91 -0.34
N GLY A 43 -10.88 -6.42 0.38
CA GLY A 43 -12.29 -6.71 0.10
C GLY A 43 -12.75 -6.28 -1.30
N TYR A 44 -12.05 -5.33 -1.92
CA TYR A 44 -12.27 -4.91 -3.31
C TYR A 44 -11.33 -5.60 -4.31
N GLY A 45 -10.69 -6.71 -3.90
CA GLY A 45 -9.92 -7.58 -4.78
C GLY A 45 -8.52 -7.09 -5.16
N ALA A 46 -8.00 -6.02 -4.59
CA ALA A 46 -6.62 -5.59 -4.84
C ALA A 46 -5.63 -6.30 -3.90
N VAL A 47 -4.41 -6.53 -4.35
CA VAL A 47 -3.28 -6.90 -3.49
C VAL A 47 -2.81 -5.62 -2.79
N PRO A 48 -2.92 -5.50 -1.45
CA PRO A 48 -2.55 -4.28 -0.75
C PRO A 48 -1.06 -3.96 -0.87
N CYS A 49 -0.65 -2.75 -0.50
CA CYS A 49 0.75 -2.39 -0.46
C CYS A 49 1.08 -1.60 0.81
N ALA A 50 2.32 -1.70 1.27
CA ALA A 50 2.82 -1.00 2.44
C ALA A 50 4.31 -0.68 2.30
N PRO A 51 4.82 0.31 3.04
CA PRO A 51 6.24 0.54 3.19
C PRO A 51 6.93 -0.69 3.80
N PHE A 52 8.12 -0.98 3.32
CA PHE A 52 8.91 -2.12 3.75
C PHE A 52 10.40 -1.74 3.78
N PRO A 53 11.18 -2.16 4.78
CA PRO A 53 12.61 -1.84 4.86
C PRO A 53 13.36 -2.25 3.61
N SER A 54 14.13 -1.34 3.04
CA SER A 54 14.93 -1.56 1.83
C SER A 54 16.16 -0.66 1.87
N GLU A 55 17.26 -1.17 2.39
CA GLU A 55 18.50 -0.42 2.53
C GLU A 55 19.00 0.09 1.18
N GLY A 56 19.39 1.36 1.13
CA GLY A 56 19.88 2.03 -0.07
C GLY A 56 18.79 2.50 -1.04
N THR A 57 17.55 2.05 -0.89
CA THR A 57 16.43 2.52 -1.72
C THR A 57 15.90 3.86 -1.21
N ALA A 58 15.57 4.75 -2.13
CA ALA A 58 14.85 5.98 -1.84
C ALA A 58 13.56 6.03 -2.68
N ILE A 59 12.44 6.37 -2.06
CA ILE A 59 11.12 6.41 -2.71
C ILE A 59 10.48 7.78 -2.58
N THR A 60 9.69 8.16 -3.58
CA THR A 60 8.88 9.38 -3.56
C THR A 60 7.43 9.06 -3.19
N LEU A 61 6.98 9.58 -2.07
CA LEU A 61 5.61 9.46 -1.57
C LEU A 61 4.98 10.82 -1.33
N ASN A 62 3.77 10.84 -0.78
CA ASN A 62 3.05 12.04 -0.41
C ASN A 62 2.74 12.05 1.09
N ILE A 63 2.74 13.24 1.67
CA ILE A 63 2.19 13.50 3.00
C ILE A 63 0.86 14.22 2.82
N ALA A 64 -0.22 13.65 3.33
CA ALA A 64 -1.50 14.34 3.50
C ALA A 64 -1.54 15.01 4.87
N TRP A 65 -1.83 16.32 4.89
CA TRP A 65 -1.95 17.10 6.12
C TRP A 65 -3.40 17.04 6.59
N LEU A 66 -3.65 16.16 7.55
CA LEU A 66 -4.98 15.89 8.08
C LEU A 66 -5.20 16.61 9.41
N THR A 67 -6.39 17.14 9.61
CA THR A 67 -6.86 17.53 10.94
C THR A 67 -7.18 16.29 11.77
N GLU A 68 -7.29 16.43 13.09
CA GLU A 68 -7.63 15.29 13.96
C GLU A 68 -8.96 14.59 13.56
N PRO A 69 -10.05 15.31 13.27
CA PRO A 69 -11.28 14.67 12.78
C PRO A 69 -11.08 13.90 11.46
N GLN A 70 -10.31 14.45 10.52
CA GLN A 70 -10.01 13.77 9.26
C GLN A 70 -9.14 12.52 9.49
N LEU A 71 -8.22 12.56 10.45
CA LEU A 71 -7.42 11.39 10.80
C LEU A 71 -8.28 10.26 11.38
N LEU A 72 -9.24 10.58 12.25
CA LEU A 72 -10.19 9.60 12.78
C LEU A 72 -11.05 8.97 11.67
N GLU A 73 -11.50 9.76 10.71
CA GLU A 73 -12.24 9.25 9.55
C GLU A 73 -11.35 8.35 8.66
N MET A 74 -10.07 8.71 8.48
CA MET A 74 -9.10 7.86 7.79
C MET A 74 -8.95 6.52 8.51
N HIS A 75 -8.76 6.50 9.82
CA HIS A 75 -8.64 5.27 10.62
C HIS A 75 -9.82 4.32 10.45
N ALA A 76 -11.03 4.86 10.34
CA ALA A 76 -12.24 4.05 10.15
C ALA A 76 -12.24 3.25 8.84
N THR A 77 -11.42 3.65 7.86
CA THR A 77 -11.34 3.01 6.54
C THR A 77 -10.11 2.12 6.34
N GLU A 78 -9.15 2.11 7.29
CA GLU A 78 -7.83 1.47 7.09
C GLU A 78 -7.65 0.15 7.83
N SER A 79 -8.70 -0.45 8.39
CA SER A 79 -8.60 -1.71 9.16
C SER A 79 -7.46 -1.70 10.19
N VAL A 80 -7.34 -0.60 10.93
CA VAL A 80 -6.32 -0.41 11.98
C VAL A 80 -6.47 -1.46 13.06
N GLY A 81 -5.36 -2.05 13.50
CA GLY A 81 -5.32 -3.15 14.46
C GLY A 81 -5.64 -4.53 13.86
N ILE A 82 -5.92 -4.63 12.55
CA ILE A 82 -6.17 -5.89 11.84
C ILE A 82 -5.14 -6.08 10.72
N ALA A 83 -5.12 -5.20 9.74
CA ALA A 83 -4.22 -5.25 8.60
C ALA A 83 -3.05 -4.27 8.74
N TYR A 84 -3.27 -3.18 9.46
CA TYR A 84 -2.30 -2.10 9.64
C TYR A 84 -2.27 -1.61 11.07
N ASP A 85 -1.06 -1.22 11.52
CA ASP A 85 -0.84 -0.41 12.71
C ASP A 85 -0.56 1.04 12.29
N PHE A 86 -1.09 1.99 13.07
CA PHE A 86 -0.78 3.41 12.89
C PHE A 86 0.45 3.74 13.73
N VAL A 87 1.55 4.06 13.07
CA VAL A 87 2.86 4.22 13.69
C VAL A 87 3.46 5.59 13.41
N GLU A 88 4.34 6.05 14.29
CA GLU A 88 5.19 7.20 14.06
C GLU A 88 6.45 6.76 13.31
N TRP A 89 6.75 7.46 12.22
CA TRP A 89 7.94 7.25 11.40
C TRP A 89 9.08 8.16 11.85
N ASP A 90 10.29 7.65 11.79
CA ASP A 90 11.49 8.44 12.04
C ASP A 90 11.68 9.47 10.91
N THR A 91 11.54 10.75 11.24
CA THR A 91 11.66 11.85 10.29
C THR A 91 13.07 12.07 9.78
N SER A 92 14.10 11.47 10.40
CA SER A 92 15.49 11.55 9.93
C SER A 92 15.71 10.88 8.56
N TYR A 93 14.84 9.95 8.18
CA TYR A 93 14.84 9.30 6.87
C TYR A 93 14.00 10.02 5.81
N THR A 94 13.54 11.25 6.09
CA THR A 94 12.69 12.00 5.18
C THR A 94 13.40 13.24 4.64
N CYS A 95 13.18 13.53 3.36
CA CYS A 95 13.58 14.77 2.72
C CYS A 95 12.36 15.41 2.05
N LEU A 96 12.03 16.61 2.49
CA LEU A 96 10.96 17.42 1.90
C LEU A 96 11.52 18.40 0.89
N SER A 97 10.76 18.66 -0.18
CA SER A 97 11.01 19.80 -1.02
C SER A 97 10.78 21.10 -0.21
N ARG A 98 11.65 22.14 -0.39
CA ARG A 98 11.52 23.50 0.17
C ARG A 98 11.85 23.66 1.66
N ASP A 99 12.93 23.11 2.17
CA ASP A 99 13.43 23.36 3.53
C ASP A 99 12.39 23.19 4.66
N MET A 100 11.27 22.49 4.37
CA MET A 100 10.29 22.16 5.39
C MET A 100 10.84 21.09 6.31
N LYS A 101 10.66 21.27 7.61
CA LYS A 101 10.97 20.24 8.63
C LYS A 101 9.67 19.61 9.11
N LEU A 102 9.73 18.32 9.33
CA LEU A 102 8.66 17.57 10.00
C LEU A 102 9.06 17.38 11.46
N ASP A 103 8.19 17.82 12.37
CA ASP A 103 8.34 17.48 13.79
C ASP A 103 7.98 16.00 14.00
N ARG A 104 6.89 15.57 13.37
CA ARG A 104 6.38 14.20 13.48
C ARG A 104 5.75 13.76 12.16
N LEU A 105 5.95 12.49 11.82
CA LEU A 105 5.33 11.83 10.66
C LEU A 105 4.67 10.54 11.10
N PHE A 106 3.42 10.35 10.72
CA PHE A 106 2.66 9.15 10.99
C PHE A 106 2.27 8.46 9.68
N GLY A 107 2.03 7.15 9.75
CA GLY A 107 1.55 6.37 8.62
C GLY A 107 1.11 4.98 9.05
N TYR A 108 0.66 4.20 8.08
CA TYR A 108 0.22 2.83 8.30
C TYR A 108 1.35 1.86 7.95
N ALA A 109 1.73 1.04 8.92
CA ALA A 109 2.62 -0.10 8.74
C ALA A 109 1.78 -1.38 8.65
N SER A 110 2.10 -2.27 7.72
CA SER A 110 1.36 -3.53 7.61
C SER A 110 1.70 -4.48 8.75
N CYS A 111 0.67 -5.04 9.39
CA CYS A 111 0.81 -6.16 10.33
C CYS A 111 1.04 -7.49 9.60
N ILE A 112 0.86 -7.51 8.29
CA ILE A 112 1.03 -8.66 7.41
C ILE A 112 2.34 -8.49 6.65
N GLY A 113 3.09 -9.55 6.43
CA GLY A 113 4.36 -9.51 5.73
C GLY A 113 4.25 -9.12 4.24
N ALA A 114 5.41 -8.92 3.61
CA ALA A 114 5.46 -8.67 2.17
C ALA A 114 5.06 -9.93 1.39
N PHE A 115 4.31 -9.74 0.30
CA PHE A 115 4.04 -10.80 -0.65
C PHE A 115 5.33 -11.12 -1.42
N LYS A 116 5.83 -12.33 -1.25
CA LYS A 116 7.04 -12.77 -1.96
C LYS A 116 6.67 -13.36 -3.31
N HIS A 117 7.22 -12.79 -4.35
CA HIS A 117 7.19 -13.38 -5.68
C HIS A 117 8.56 -13.98 -5.99
N ARG A 118 8.64 -15.29 -6.20
CA ARG A 118 9.89 -16.04 -6.42
C ARG A 118 10.93 -15.84 -5.31
N GLY A 119 10.46 -15.74 -4.06
CA GLY A 119 11.29 -15.64 -2.86
C GLY A 119 11.72 -14.22 -2.47
N TYR A 120 11.34 -13.19 -3.24
CA TYR A 120 11.65 -11.78 -2.95
C TYR A 120 10.39 -10.96 -2.74
N PRO A 121 10.39 -9.97 -1.84
CA PRO A 121 9.33 -8.97 -1.78
C PRO A 121 9.12 -8.34 -3.17
N ALA A 122 7.88 -8.17 -3.59
CA ALA A 122 7.55 -7.56 -4.87
C ALA A 122 7.28 -6.07 -4.69
N ALA A 123 8.14 -5.20 -5.23
CA ALA A 123 7.98 -3.76 -5.16
C ALA A 123 6.85 -3.29 -6.08
N LEU A 124 6.06 -2.30 -5.64
CA LEU A 124 5.00 -1.71 -6.44
C LEU A 124 5.60 -0.77 -7.50
N THR A 125 5.46 -1.14 -8.77
CA THR A 125 6.02 -0.40 -9.93
C THR A 125 5.58 1.07 -9.99
N MET A 126 4.36 1.40 -9.53
CA MET A 126 3.82 2.75 -9.58
C MET A 126 4.50 3.74 -8.61
N ILE A 127 5.37 3.27 -7.73
CA ILE A 127 6.13 4.12 -6.82
C ILE A 127 7.48 4.45 -7.46
N ASN A 128 7.76 5.74 -7.63
CA ASN A 128 9.07 6.19 -8.06
C ASN A 128 10.11 5.85 -7.01
N ALA A 129 11.16 5.16 -7.40
CA ALA A 129 12.24 4.75 -6.50
C ALA A 129 13.61 4.88 -7.19
N GLU A 130 14.60 5.24 -6.40
CA GLU A 130 16.01 5.21 -6.76
C GLU A 130 16.69 4.05 -6.04
N ASN A 131 17.62 3.39 -6.70
CA ASN A 131 18.38 2.26 -6.16
C ASN A 131 17.51 1.12 -5.61
N ARG A 132 16.39 0.84 -6.28
CA ARG A 132 15.47 -0.23 -5.88
C ARG A 132 16.16 -1.60 -5.93
N VAL A 133 16.00 -2.36 -4.85
CA VAL A 133 16.58 -3.71 -4.70
C VAL A 133 15.54 -4.80 -4.99
N PHE A 134 14.26 -4.55 -4.72
CA PHE A 134 13.21 -5.53 -4.94
C PHE A 134 12.71 -5.53 -6.39
N PRO A 135 12.38 -6.71 -6.97
CA PRO A 135 11.80 -6.78 -8.30
C PRO A 135 10.46 -6.05 -8.35
N GLU A 136 10.29 -5.24 -9.39
CA GLU A 136 9.06 -4.49 -9.61
C GLU A 136 7.94 -5.37 -10.13
N LYS A 137 6.73 -5.13 -9.60
CA LYS A 137 5.50 -5.76 -10.05
C LYS A 137 4.36 -4.76 -10.08
N THR A 138 3.58 -4.82 -11.15
CA THR A 138 2.32 -4.10 -11.23
C THR A 138 1.25 -4.81 -10.40
N GLN A 139 0.15 -4.11 -10.12
CA GLN A 139 -1.01 -4.70 -9.46
C GLN A 139 -1.57 -5.88 -10.27
N ASP A 140 -1.63 -5.75 -11.59
CA ASP A 140 -2.14 -6.79 -12.49
C ASP A 140 -1.27 -8.05 -12.49
N GLU A 141 0.06 -7.88 -12.49
CA GLU A 141 0.99 -9.00 -12.41
C GLU A 141 0.85 -9.76 -11.08
N MET A 142 0.64 -9.06 -9.97
CA MET A 142 0.44 -9.70 -8.66
C MET A 142 -0.91 -10.39 -8.58
N GLN A 143 -1.95 -9.82 -9.18
CA GLN A 143 -3.27 -10.45 -9.30
C GLN A 143 -3.20 -11.75 -10.12
N LEU A 144 -2.55 -11.71 -11.27
CA LEU A 144 -2.36 -12.90 -12.11
C LEU A 144 -1.51 -13.97 -11.41
N ALA A 145 -0.45 -13.56 -10.70
CA ALA A 145 0.34 -14.50 -9.92
C ALA A 145 -0.51 -15.19 -8.84
N LEU A 146 -1.37 -14.44 -8.16
CA LEU A 146 -2.27 -14.98 -7.15
C LEU A 146 -3.34 -15.90 -7.75
N ALA A 147 -3.89 -15.55 -8.92
CA ALA A 147 -4.79 -16.41 -9.69
C ALA A 147 -4.13 -17.76 -10.03
N MET A 148 -2.91 -17.74 -10.55
CA MET A 148 -2.15 -18.95 -10.86
C MET A 148 -1.91 -19.82 -9.62
N MET A 149 -1.51 -19.21 -8.51
CA MET A 149 -1.22 -19.92 -7.26
C MET A 149 -2.46 -20.54 -6.61
N THR A 150 -3.64 -19.98 -6.88
CA THR A 150 -4.93 -20.48 -6.38
C THR A 150 -5.62 -21.44 -7.35
N GLY A 151 -5.00 -21.76 -8.50
CA GLY A 151 -5.56 -22.67 -9.49
C GLY A 151 -6.52 -22.02 -10.50
N TYR A 152 -6.59 -20.69 -10.56
CA TYR A 152 -7.44 -19.93 -11.47
C TYR A 152 -6.65 -19.19 -12.56
N GLY A 153 -5.43 -19.64 -12.85
CA GLY A 153 -4.54 -18.98 -13.82
C GLY A 153 -5.03 -18.91 -15.27
N GLU A 154 -6.06 -19.70 -15.63
CA GLU A 154 -6.70 -19.68 -16.96
C GLU A 154 -7.72 -18.55 -17.12
N LEU A 155 -8.10 -17.87 -16.01
CA LEU A 155 -9.07 -16.77 -16.08
C LEU A 155 -8.40 -15.50 -16.59
N ALA A 156 -9.16 -14.71 -17.34
CA ALA A 156 -8.80 -13.32 -17.61
C ALA A 156 -8.73 -12.53 -16.29
N LEU A 157 -7.86 -11.52 -16.23
CA LEU A 157 -7.64 -10.74 -15.00
C LEU A 157 -8.95 -10.20 -14.39
N GLN A 158 -9.84 -9.63 -15.20
CA GLN A 158 -11.10 -9.07 -14.72
C GLN A 158 -12.05 -10.15 -14.17
N ASP A 159 -12.06 -11.34 -14.76
CA ASP A 159 -12.88 -12.46 -14.29
C ASP A 159 -12.34 -12.99 -12.95
N TRP A 160 -11.03 -13.07 -12.81
CA TRP A 160 -10.37 -13.40 -11.53
C TRP A 160 -10.71 -12.38 -10.44
N VAL A 161 -10.55 -11.08 -10.73
CA VAL A 161 -10.85 -10.02 -9.76
C VAL A 161 -12.31 -10.07 -9.34
N GLN A 162 -13.24 -10.20 -10.29
CA GLN A 162 -14.67 -10.33 -10.01
C GLN A 162 -14.98 -11.58 -9.18
N LEU A 163 -14.37 -12.72 -9.50
CA LEU A 163 -14.56 -13.97 -8.76
C LEU A 163 -14.04 -13.83 -7.33
N SER A 164 -12.86 -13.26 -7.14
CA SER A 164 -12.24 -13.07 -5.82
C SER A 164 -13.01 -12.11 -4.92
N GLN A 165 -13.78 -11.18 -5.48
CA GLN A 165 -14.67 -10.27 -4.75
C GLN A 165 -16.02 -10.91 -4.41
N SER A 166 -16.60 -11.68 -5.35
CA SER A 166 -17.96 -12.20 -5.24
C SER A 166 -18.05 -13.55 -4.54
N ASN A 167 -16.95 -14.32 -4.50
CA ASN A 167 -16.91 -15.66 -3.90
C ASN A 167 -16.01 -15.66 -2.64
N LYS A 168 -16.64 -15.78 -1.48
CA LYS A 168 -15.96 -15.75 -0.18
C LYS A 168 -14.90 -16.86 -0.03
N ASP A 169 -15.15 -18.05 -0.54
CA ASP A 169 -14.21 -19.18 -0.40
C ASP A 169 -12.97 -18.94 -1.27
N VAL A 170 -13.14 -18.40 -2.48
CA VAL A 170 -12.04 -18.01 -3.35
C VAL A 170 -11.23 -16.87 -2.72
N HIS A 171 -11.91 -15.87 -2.14
CA HIS A 171 -11.25 -14.78 -1.42
C HIS A 171 -10.38 -15.29 -0.26
N LEU A 172 -10.93 -16.16 0.59
CA LEU A 172 -10.21 -16.75 1.72
C LEU A 172 -9.03 -17.62 1.25
N LEU A 173 -9.23 -18.39 0.17
CA LEU A 173 -8.15 -19.17 -0.44
C LEU A 173 -7.02 -18.26 -0.90
N ALA A 174 -7.34 -17.17 -1.61
CA ALA A 174 -6.36 -16.20 -2.09
C ALA A 174 -5.56 -15.55 -0.94
N GLN A 175 -6.24 -15.16 0.13
CA GLN A 175 -5.57 -14.64 1.33
C GLN A 175 -4.62 -15.68 1.96
N LYS A 176 -5.09 -16.91 2.13
CA LYS A 176 -4.27 -18.00 2.70
C LYS A 176 -3.04 -18.29 1.86
N VAL A 177 -3.19 -18.33 0.55
CA VAL A 177 -2.08 -18.58 -0.39
C VAL A 177 -1.08 -17.42 -0.35
N ALA A 178 -1.55 -16.16 -0.38
CA ALA A 178 -0.67 -15.00 -0.27
C ALA A 178 0.15 -15.00 1.02
N LEU A 179 -0.45 -15.39 2.17
CA LEU A 179 0.24 -15.48 3.46
C LEU A 179 1.28 -16.60 3.53
N SER A 180 1.20 -17.60 2.65
CA SER A 180 2.12 -18.75 2.63
C SER A 180 3.37 -18.51 1.77
N CYS A 181 3.46 -17.38 1.10
CA CYS A 181 4.58 -16.95 0.25
C CYS A 181 5.57 -16.13 1.05
#